data_b5f83594d03dc8c764ce12eb37cae79d
#
_entry.id   b5f83594d03dc8c764ce12eb37cae79d
#
_cell.length_a   1.000
_cell.length_b   1.000
_cell.length_c   1.000
_cell.angle_alpha   90.00
_cell.angle_beta   90.00
_cell.angle_gamma   90.00
#
_symmetry.space_group_name_H-M   'P 1'
#
loop_
_entity.id
_entity.type
_entity.pdbx_description
1 polymer ?
#
loop_
_entity_poly.entity_id
_entity_poly.type
_entity_poly.pdbx_seq_one_letter_code
_entity_poly.pdbx_strand_id
1 'polypeptide(L)'
;MSALVANLLKVAFVGLLYLFLWLMARSIGGHLGAGTSTGGGSKRSAGELVVVRSDGEVGARVTVTDSIVMGRSPEADVLLDDPYASMFHLRLTMDGDTMSLADLGTTNGTYVNGRRATSPVVLNAGDSVQVGKTIMEVR
;
A
#
# COMPACT_ATOMS: atom_id res chain seq x y z
N MET A 1 54.37 -16.90 -5.51
CA MET A 1 53.28 -15.99 -5.20
C MET A 1 53.22 -15.79 -3.73
N SER A 2 53.62 -14.63 -3.31
CA SER A 2 53.85 -14.32 -1.90
C SER A 2 52.53 -14.28 -1.11
N ALA A 3 52.62 -14.67 0.15
CA ALA A 3 51.54 -14.61 1.12
C ALA A 3 50.87 -13.19 1.18
N LEU A 4 51.65 -12.18 0.79
CA LEU A 4 51.18 -10.80 0.67
C LEU A 4 50.02 -10.64 -0.35
N VAL A 5 50.15 -11.27 -1.52
CA VAL A 5 49.10 -11.19 -2.56
C VAL A 5 47.81 -11.92 -2.08
N ALA A 6 47.98 -13.07 -1.44
CA ALA A 6 46.85 -13.81 -0.90
C ALA A 6 46.13 -13.02 0.23
N ASN A 7 46.85 -12.35 1.09
CA ASN A 7 46.29 -11.53 2.15
C ASN A 7 45.60 -10.26 1.59
N LEU A 8 46.21 -9.64 0.58
CA LEU A 8 45.61 -8.49 -0.10
C LEU A 8 44.25 -8.87 -0.76
N LEU A 9 44.23 -10.04 -1.42
CA LEU A 9 43.03 -10.55 -2.06
C LEU A 9 41.90 -10.86 -1.03
N LYS A 10 42.27 -11.43 0.13
CA LYS A 10 41.33 -11.66 1.22
C LYS A 10 40.72 -10.37 1.77
N VAL A 11 41.56 -9.37 2.00
CA VAL A 11 41.10 -8.05 2.48
C VAL A 11 40.18 -7.38 1.46
N ALA A 12 40.54 -7.43 0.17
CA ALA A 12 39.71 -6.90 -0.90
C ALA A 12 38.37 -7.64 -1.00
N PHE A 13 38.36 -8.94 -0.88
CA PHE A 13 37.12 -9.74 -0.88
C PHE A 13 36.23 -9.44 0.31
N VAL A 14 36.79 -9.33 1.51
CA VAL A 14 36.04 -8.95 2.71
C VAL A 14 35.47 -7.56 2.58
N GLY A 15 36.23 -6.60 2.06
CA GLY A 15 35.76 -5.23 1.79
C GLY A 15 34.59 -5.22 0.80
N LEU A 16 34.67 -5.99 -0.28
CA LEU A 16 33.61 -6.12 -1.27
C LEU A 16 32.36 -6.76 -0.67
N LEU A 17 32.52 -7.76 0.19
CA LEU A 17 31.42 -8.41 0.89
C LEU A 17 30.69 -7.45 1.81
N TYR A 18 31.42 -6.65 2.59
CA TYR A 18 30.82 -5.63 3.47
C TYR A 18 30.14 -4.52 2.66
N LEU A 19 30.71 -4.09 1.53
CA LEU A 19 30.11 -3.15 0.63
C LEU A 19 28.79 -3.70 0.07
N PHE A 20 28.79 -4.95 -0.36
CA PHE A 20 27.60 -5.63 -0.86
C PHE A 20 26.51 -5.73 0.22
N LEU A 21 26.87 -6.15 1.44
CA LEU A 21 25.95 -6.20 2.57
C LEU A 21 25.39 -4.81 2.91
N TRP A 22 26.23 -3.79 2.85
CA TRP A 22 25.79 -2.41 3.10
C TRP A 22 24.81 -1.90 2.02
N LEU A 23 25.08 -2.20 0.74
CA LEU A 23 24.18 -1.88 -0.36
C LEU A 23 22.85 -2.65 -0.25
N MET A 24 22.90 -3.93 0.14
CA MET A 24 21.71 -4.74 0.41
C MET A 24 20.91 -4.18 1.59
N ALA A 25 21.56 -3.87 2.70
CA ALA A 25 20.91 -3.27 3.86
C ALA A 25 20.24 -1.93 3.51
N ARG A 26 20.90 -1.12 2.69
CA ARG A 26 20.34 0.15 2.20
C ARG A 26 19.15 -0.06 1.27
N SER A 27 19.16 -1.11 0.43
CA SER A 27 18.05 -1.46 -0.45
C SER A 27 16.84 -1.99 0.32
N ILE A 28 17.07 -2.74 1.38
CA ILE A 28 16.01 -3.28 2.24
C ILE A 28 15.45 -2.19 3.19
N GLY A 29 16.26 -1.25 3.61
CA GLY A 29 15.84 -0.13 4.47
C GLY A 29 14.81 0.79 3.83
N GLY A 30 14.68 0.76 2.50
CA GLY A 30 13.63 1.50 1.78
C GLY A 30 12.25 0.83 1.81
N HIS A 31 12.16 -0.43 2.21
CA HIS A 31 10.90 -1.19 2.24
C HIS A 31 10.46 -1.65 3.64
N LEU A 32 11.29 -1.49 4.65
CA LEU A 32 10.98 -1.80 6.04
C LEU A 32 11.06 -0.55 6.92
N GLY A 33 10.42 0.52 6.48
CA GLY A 33 10.07 1.64 7.33
C GLY A 33 9.00 1.23 8.33
N ALA A 34 9.30 0.25 9.18
CA ALA A 34 8.52 0.04 10.38
C ALA A 34 8.83 1.22 11.30
N GLY A 35 7.90 2.19 11.32
CA GLY A 35 8.06 3.43 12.04
C GLY A 35 8.26 3.23 13.52
N THR A 36 9.33 3.81 14.00
CA THR A 36 9.32 4.52 15.28
C THR A 36 9.46 6.00 14.93
N SER A 37 8.36 6.66 14.62
CA SER A 37 8.31 8.11 14.48
C SER A 37 8.31 8.73 15.86
N THR A 38 9.48 9.14 16.31
CA THR A 38 9.61 10.11 17.38
C THR A 38 9.63 11.50 16.75
N GLY A 39 8.54 12.24 16.90
CA GLY A 39 8.53 13.69 16.98
C GLY A 39 8.85 14.48 15.71
N GLY A 40 7.81 14.92 15.03
CA GLY A 40 7.85 15.99 14.06
C GLY A 40 6.45 16.13 13.44
N GLY A 41 5.61 17.00 14.02
CA GLY A 41 4.22 17.14 13.62
C GLY A 41 4.05 17.68 12.19
N SER A 42 4.23 16.84 11.20
CA SER A 42 3.54 16.99 9.94
C SER A 42 2.16 16.38 10.15
N LYS A 43 1.11 17.18 10.08
CA LYS A 43 -0.27 16.68 9.98
C LYS A 43 -0.28 15.73 8.78
N ARG A 44 -0.24 14.42 9.03
CA ARG A 44 -0.50 13.44 8.00
C ARG A 44 -1.96 13.65 7.62
N SER A 45 -2.18 14.13 6.42
CA SER A 45 -3.51 14.21 5.87
C SER A 45 -4.06 12.79 5.81
N ALA A 46 -5.22 12.58 6.38
CA ALA A 46 -5.92 11.30 6.34
C ALA A 46 -7.04 11.44 5.33
N GLY A 47 -7.11 10.50 4.40
CA GLY A 47 -8.28 10.34 3.56
C GLY A 47 -9.32 9.50 4.27
N GLU A 48 -10.58 9.75 4.05
CA GLU A 48 -11.68 8.98 4.62
C GLU A 48 -12.60 8.46 3.52
N LEU A 49 -12.94 7.17 3.60
CA LEU A 49 -14.01 6.58 2.81
C LEU A 49 -15.16 6.19 3.72
N VAL A 50 -16.36 6.47 3.28
CA VAL A 50 -17.60 6.10 3.98
C VAL A 50 -18.39 5.12 3.13
N VAL A 51 -18.77 3.98 3.69
CA VAL A 51 -19.64 3.01 3.02
C VAL A 51 -21.05 3.57 2.94
N VAL A 52 -21.49 3.88 1.73
CA VAL A 52 -22.83 4.45 1.47
C VAL A 52 -23.83 3.40 1.05
N ARG A 53 -23.37 2.26 0.52
CA ARG A 53 -24.21 1.12 0.14
C ARG A 53 -23.42 -0.19 0.28
N SER A 54 -24.01 -1.15 0.96
CA SER A 54 -23.47 -2.51 1.12
C SER A 54 -24.61 -3.46 1.51
N ASP A 55 -24.43 -4.75 1.27
CA ASP A 55 -25.28 -5.79 1.87
C ASP A 55 -24.98 -5.97 3.37
N GLY A 56 -23.81 -5.47 3.82
CA GLY A 56 -23.37 -5.45 5.21
C GLY A 56 -23.62 -4.11 5.90
N GLU A 57 -22.60 -3.59 6.56
CA GLU A 57 -22.68 -2.38 7.39
C GLU A 57 -22.57 -1.11 6.54
N VAL A 58 -23.65 -0.33 6.50
CA VAL A 58 -23.68 1.01 5.88
C VAL A 58 -23.25 2.05 6.91
N GLY A 59 -22.47 3.04 6.47
CA GLY A 59 -21.96 4.12 7.31
C GLY A 59 -20.61 3.80 7.97
N ALA A 60 -20.06 2.62 7.75
CA ALA A 60 -18.70 2.30 8.17
C ALA A 60 -17.70 3.28 7.54
N ARG A 61 -16.75 3.72 8.35
CA ARG A 61 -15.72 4.69 7.94
C ARG A 61 -14.38 4.01 7.90
N VAL A 62 -13.65 4.23 6.82
CA VAL A 62 -12.30 3.73 6.62
C VAL A 62 -11.37 4.93 6.51
N THR A 63 -10.45 5.05 7.45
CA THR A 63 -9.44 6.10 7.44
C THR A 63 -8.16 5.58 6.81
N VAL A 64 -7.67 6.29 5.80
CA VAL A 64 -6.44 5.96 5.08
C VAL A 64 -5.37 6.98 5.45
N THR A 65 -4.33 6.54 6.14
CA THR A 65 -3.21 7.40 6.57
C THR A 65 -1.91 7.10 5.85
N ASP A 66 -1.80 5.91 5.27
CA ASP A 66 -0.63 5.43 4.54
C ASP A 66 -1.11 4.53 3.39
N SER A 67 -0.88 3.25 3.43
CA SER A 67 -1.35 2.28 2.43
C SER A 67 -2.18 1.21 3.11
N ILE A 68 -3.37 0.96 2.59
CA ILE A 68 -4.26 -0.11 3.05
C ILE A 68 -4.74 -0.96 1.89
N VAL A 69 -4.93 -2.24 2.14
CA VAL A 69 -5.51 -3.20 1.20
C VAL A 69 -6.91 -3.57 1.69
N MET A 70 -7.86 -3.50 0.78
CA MET A 70 -9.26 -3.90 1.03
C MET A 70 -9.58 -5.15 0.23
N GLY A 71 -10.31 -6.06 0.82
CA GLY A 71 -10.72 -7.30 0.16
C GLY A 71 -11.56 -8.19 1.06
N ARG A 72 -11.94 -9.35 0.51
CA ARG A 72 -12.77 -10.34 1.21
C ARG A 72 -11.98 -11.24 2.16
N SER A 73 -10.64 -11.18 2.08
CA SER A 73 -9.79 -11.95 3.00
C SER A 73 -9.78 -11.32 4.39
N PRO A 74 -9.84 -12.12 5.47
CA PRO A 74 -9.58 -11.62 6.82
C PRO A 74 -8.14 -11.12 7.01
N GLU A 75 -7.21 -11.43 6.09
CA GLU A 75 -5.84 -10.92 6.06
C GLU A 75 -5.73 -9.53 5.39
N ALA A 76 -6.79 -9.05 4.74
CA ALA A 76 -6.83 -7.67 4.25
C ALA A 76 -6.91 -6.68 5.43
N ASP A 77 -6.35 -5.48 5.23
CA ASP A 77 -6.40 -4.43 6.27
C ASP A 77 -7.84 -4.01 6.56
N VAL A 78 -8.68 -4.01 5.54
CA VAL A 78 -10.12 -3.76 5.64
C VAL A 78 -10.89 -4.89 4.97
N LEU A 79 -11.72 -5.54 5.75
CA LEU A 79 -12.59 -6.61 5.26
C LEU A 79 -13.78 -6.02 4.49
N LEU A 80 -13.93 -6.44 3.24
CA LEU A 80 -15.13 -6.20 2.44
C LEU A 80 -16.04 -7.43 2.52
N ASP A 81 -17.18 -7.29 3.16
CA ASP A 81 -18.22 -8.32 3.20
C ASP A 81 -19.07 -8.25 1.92
N ASP A 82 -18.45 -8.62 0.83
CA ASP A 82 -19.07 -8.61 -0.50
C ASP A 82 -18.65 -9.87 -1.26
N PRO A 83 -19.59 -10.73 -1.70
CA PRO A 83 -19.28 -11.97 -2.41
C PRO A 83 -18.61 -11.75 -3.76
N TYR A 84 -18.74 -10.57 -4.34
CA TYR A 84 -18.11 -10.20 -5.60
C TYR A 84 -16.72 -9.57 -5.43
N ALA A 85 -16.29 -9.30 -4.20
CA ALA A 85 -14.94 -8.83 -3.92
C ALA A 85 -13.93 -9.98 -4.02
N SER A 86 -12.76 -9.69 -4.57
CA SER A 86 -11.60 -10.58 -4.53
C SER A 86 -10.99 -10.62 -3.12
N MET A 87 -10.19 -11.65 -2.82
CA MET A 87 -9.53 -11.82 -1.53
C MET A 87 -8.72 -10.56 -1.14
N PHE A 88 -7.93 -10.05 -2.07
CA PHE A 88 -7.29 -8.74 -2.02
C PHE A 88 -7.76 -7.98 -3.26
N HIS A 89 -8.60 -6.97 -3.06
CA HIS A 89 -9.34 -6.37 -4.18
C HIS A 89 -8.70 -5.08 -4.67
N LEU A 90 -8.47 -4.15 -3.78
CA LEU A 90 -7.89 -2.87 -4.12
C LEU A 90 -6.90 -2.39 -3.05
N ARG A 91 -6.04 -1.49 -3.45
CA ARG A 91 -5.14 -0.78 -2.54
C ARG A 91 -5.45 0.71 -2.60
N LEU A 92 -5.55 1.31 -1.43
CA LEU A 92 -5.58 2.76 -1.26
C LEU A 92 -4.25 3.21 -0.70
N THR A 93 -3.72 4.29 -1.23
CA THR A 93 -2.44 4.86 -0.79
C THR A 93 -2.60 6.36 -0.62
N MET A 94 -2.14 6.87 0.53
CA MET A 94 -1.98 8.30 0.77
C MET A 94 -0.55 8.71 0.50
N ASP A 95 -0.36 9.70 -0.34
CA ASP A 95 0.91 10.37 -0.57
C ASP A 95 0.73 11.87 -0.32
N GLY A 96 1.14 12.32 0.86
CA GLY A 96 0.81 13.65 1.34
C GLY A 96 -0.71 13.83 1.44
N ASP A 97 -1.26 14.77 0.69
CA ASP A 97 -2.69 15.07 0.65
C ASP A 97 -3.42 14.34 -0.50
N THR A 98 -2.71 13.50 -1.24
CA THR A 98 -3.24 12.82 -2.41
C THR A 98 -3.56 11.37 -2.08
N MET A 99 -4.83 10.98 -2.23
CA MET A 99 -5.25 9.59 -2.14
C MET A 99 -5.34 8.97 -3.52
N SER A 100 -4.76 7.79 -3.70
CA SER A 100 -4.84 7.02 -4.93
C SER A 100 -5.37 5.62 -4.69
N LEU A 101 -6.02 5.07 -5.70
CA LEU A 101 -6.60 3.73 -5.71
C LEU A 101 -5.97 2.91 -6.82
N ALA A 102 -5.59 1.67 -6.52
CA ALA A 102 -5.15 0.68 -7.50
C ALA A 102 -5.95 -0.61 -7.36
N ASP A 103 -6.49 -1.12 -8.47
CA ASP A 103 -7.08 -2.46 -8.53
C ASP A 103 -5.97 -3.51 -8.52
N LEU A 104 -6.12 -4.56 -7.75
CA LEU A 104 -5.11 -5.62 -7.59
C LEU A 104 -5.30 -6.80 -8.55
N GLY A 105 -5.79 -6.54 -9.77
CA GLY A 105 -6.00 -7.57 -10.78
C GLY A 105 -7.25 -8.40 -10.52
N THR A 106 -8.33 -7.77 -10.11
CA THR A 106 -9.56 -8.44 -9.72
C THR A 106 -10.39 -8.92 -10.91
N THR A 107 -11.20 -9.97 -10.69
CA THR A 107 -12.08 -10.52 -11.71
C THR A 107 -13.21 -9.56 -12.07
N ASN A 108 -13.87 -8.98 -11.07
CA ASN A 108 -15.04 -8.12 -11.27
C ASN A 108 -14.70 -6.64 -11.44
N GLY A 109 -13.48 -6.24 -11.08
CA GLY A 109 -12.96 -4.89 -11.22
C GLY A 109 -13.35 -3.96 -10.05
N THR A 110 -12.66 -2.83 -10.01
CA THR A 110 -12.95 -1.69 -9.15
C THR A 110 -13.41 -0.54 -10.03
N TYR A 111 -14.46 0.14 -9.63
CA TYR A 111 -15.04 1.24 -10.41
C TYR A 111 -14.96 2.54 -9.61
N VAL A 112 -14.50 3.59 -10.27
CA VAL A 112 -14.47 4.96 -9.72
C VAL A 112 -15.37 5.82 -10.57
N ASN A 113 -16.42 6.39 -9.96
CA ASN A 113 -17.46 7.16 -10.65
C ASN A 113 -18.05 6.42 -11.88
N GLY A 114 -18.26 5.10 -11.76
CA GLY A 114 -18.80 4.24 -12.80
C GLY A 114 -17.82 3.83 -13.90
N ARG A 115 -16.55 4.21 -13.80
CA ARG A 115 -15.48 3.80 -14.74
C ARG A 115 -14.57 2.78 -14.08
N ARG A 116 -14.27 1.71 -14.80
CA ARG A 116 -13.34 0.69 -14.33
C ARG A 116 -11.93 1.25 -14.19
N ALA A 117 -11.33 1.07 -13.02
CA ALA A 117 -9.94 1.45 -12.76
C ALA A 117 -8.99 0.39 -13.35
N THR A 118 -8.42 0.66 -14.52
CA THR A 118 -7.44 -0.21 -15.20
C THR A 118 -6.00 0.18 -14.89
N SER A 119 -5.79 1.34 -14.30
CA SER A 119 -4.54 1.89 -13.81
C SER A 119 -4.80 2.65 -12.50
N PRO A 120 -3.77 3.00 -11.72
CA PRO A 120 -3.96 3.79 -10.51
C PRO A 120 -4.72 5.10 -10.79
N VAL A 121 -5.70 5.39 -9.96
CA VAL A 121 -6.58 6.56 -10.07
C VAL A 121 -6.43 7.43 -8.83
N VAL A 122 -6.25 8.73 -9.02
CA VAL A 122 -6.30 9.71 -7.94
C VAL A 122 -7.75 9.94 -7.54
N LEU A 123 -8.04 9.85 -6.25
CA LEU A 123 -9.36 10.06 -5.67
C LEU A 123 -9.47 11.46 -5.09
N ASN A 124 -10.61 12.08 -5.33
CA ASN A 124 -10.97 13.37 -4.76
C ASN A 124 -12.20 13.24 -3.86
N ALA A 125 -12.39 14.19 -2.96
CA ALA A 125 -13.59 14.24 -2.12
C ALA A 125 -14.86 14.24 -3.00
N GLY A 126 -15.81 13.38 -2.65
CA GLY A 126 -17.03 13.17 -3.41
C GLY A 126 -16.96 12.06 -4.45
N ASP A 127 -15.79 11.51 -4.74
CA ASP A 127 -15.67 10.39 -5.66
C ASP A 127 -16.31 9.13 -5.07
N SER A 128 -16.94 8.34 -5.95
CA SER A 128 -17.59 7.08 -5.62
C SER A 128 -16.70 5.91 -6.04
N VAL A 129 -16.41 5.02 -5.10
CA VAL A 129 -15.66 3.77 -5.34
C VAL A 129 -16.62 2.61 -5.18
N GLN A 130 -16.73 1.78 -6.21
CA GLN A 130 -17.59 0.60 -6.22
C GLN A 130 -16.78 -0.69 -6.35
N VAL A 131 -17.08 -1.63 -5.48
CA VAL A 131 -16.59 -3.00 -5.49
C VAL A 131 -17.79 -3.93 -5.36
N GLY A 132 -18.11 -4.68 -6.41
CA GLY A 132 -19.30 -5.52 -6.41
C GLY A 132 -20.57 -4.71 -6.12
N LYS A 133 -21.24 -5.04 -5.01
CA LYS A 133 -22.43 -4.33 -4.53
C LYS A 133 -22.10 -3.20 -3.55
N THR A 134 -20.88 -3.14 -3.08
CA THR A 134 -20.44 -2.15 -2.09
C THR A 134 -20.04 -0.85 -2.78
N ILE A 135 -20.61 0.25 -2.33
CA ILE A 135 -20.29 1.60 -2.79
C ILE A 135 -19.78 2.41 -1.61
N MET A 136 -18.65 3.04 -1.80
CA MET A 136 -18.00 3.92 -0.83
C MET A 136 -17.84 5.30 -1.44
N GLU A 137 -17.89 6.32 -0.60
CA GLU A 137 -17.69 7.72 -1.00
C GLU A 137 -16.49 8.30 -0.28
N VAL A 138 -15.65 9.00 -1.02
CA VAL A 138 -14.48 9.72 -0.49
C VAL A 138 -14.95 11.00 0.19
N ARG A 139 -14.51 11.21 1.42
CA ARG A 139 -14.83 12.38 2.25
C ARG A 139 -13.62 13.26 2.48
#